data_15420631e53c5c782c8787004a0055b3
#
_entry.id   15420631e53c5c782c8787004a0055b3
#
_cell.length_a   1.000
_cell.length_b   1.000
_cell.length_c   1.000
_cell.angle_alpha   90.00
_cell.angle_beta   90.00
_cell.angle_gamma   90.00
#
_symmetry.space_group_name_H-M   'P 1'
#
loop_
_entity.id
_entity.type
_entity.pdbx_description
1 polymer ?
#
loop_
_entity_poly.entity_id
_entity_poly.type
_entity_poly.pdbx_seq_one_letter_code
_entity_poly.pdbx_strand_id
1 'polypeptide(L)'
;MDFMQEYEKWLSSPALSPAEHEELESIRGDEKEIESRFYDQLAFGTAGLRGTMGVGLNRMNIHVIRHATQAFAQVILEEGPEAVERGVAICFDCRNNSDLFAREAACVMAGNGIPVRLFEALRPT
;
A
#
# COMPACT_ATOMS: atom_id res chain seq x y z
N MET A 1 7.29 -17.55 7.73
CA MET A 1 7.34 -16.20 8.35
C MET A 1 6.70 -16.25 9.73
N ASP A 2 7.37 -15.68 10.72
CA ASP A 2 6.82 -15.60 12.07
C ASP A 2 5.99 -14.31 12.18
N PHE A 3 4.68 -14.46 12.34
CA PHE A 3 3.78 -13.30 12.40
C PHE A 3 4.03 -12.42 13.63
N MET A 4 4.50 -12.99 14.73
CA MET A 4 4.83 -12.20 15.93
C MET A 4 6.04 -11.31 15.69
N GLN A 5 7.05 -11.81 14.98
CA GLN A 5 8.22 -11.00 14.62
C GLN A 5 7.85 -9.87 13.68
N GLU A 6 6.98 -10.12 12.71
CA GLU A 6 6.48 -9.07 11.82
C GLU A 6 5.69 -8.01 12.58
N TYR A 7 4.82 -8.44 13.52
CA TYR A 7 4.08 -7.51 14.36
C TYR A 7 5.02 -6.60 15.16
N GLU A 8 6.02 -7.17 15.82
CA GLU A 8 6.98 -6.39 16.58
C GLU A 8 7.79 -5.44 15.71
N LYS A 9 8.16 -5.89 14.53
CA LYS A 9 8.88 -5.07 13.55
C LYS A 9 8.07 -3.86 13.12
N TRP A 10 6.79 -4.06 12.81
CA TRP A 10 5.90 -2.95 12.45
C TRP A 10 5.67 -2.02 13.64
N LEU A 11 5.44 -2.59 14.81
CA LEU A 11 5.17 -1.82 16.02
C LEU A 11 6.32 -0.86 16.37
N SER A 12 7.55 -1.28 16.11
CA SER A 12 8.74 -0.46 16.37
C SER A 12 9.14 0.44 15.20
N SER A 13 8.42 0.40 14.09
CA SER A 13 8.77 1.17 12.90
C SER A 13 8.49 2.66 13.08
N PRO A 14 9.45 3.55 12.78
CA PRO A 14 9.23 5.00 12.83
C PRO A 14 8.36 5.52 11.68
N ALA A 15 8.08 4.68 10.68
CA ALA A 15 7.26 5.06 9.54
C ALA A 15 5.77 5.10 9.86
N LEU A 16 5.34 4.47 10.96
CA LEU A 16 3.93 4.46 11.36
C LEU A 16 3.54 5.81 11.97
N SER A 17 2.34 6.28 11.64
CA SER A 17 1.76 7.44 12.29
C SER A 17 1.37 7.07 13.73
N PRO A 18 1.16 8.06 14.63
CA PRO A 18 0.69 7.77 15.99
C PRO A 18 -0.61 6.97 16.01
N ALA A 19 -1.54 7.25 15.11
CA ALA A 19 -2.81 6.52 15.03
C ALA A 19 -2.60 5.06 14.63
N GLU A 20 -1.71 4.82 13.68
CA GLU A 20 -1.38 3.46 13.25
C GLU A 20 -0.69 2.68 14.36
N HIS A 21 0.22 3.33 15.07
CA HIS A 21 0.92 2.74 16.20
C HIS A 21 -0.07 2.34 17.31
N GLU A 22 -1.01 3.24 17.61
CA GLU A 22 -2.06 2.98 18.59
C GLU A 22 -2.95 1.81 18.18
N GLU A 23 -3.29 1.71 16.90
CA GLU A 23 -4.08 0.60 16.38
C GLU A 23 -3.37 -0.74 16.63
N LEU A 24 -2.06 -0.81 16.38
CA LEU A 24 -1.28 -2.02 16.63
C LEU A 24 -1.15 -2.32 18.11
N GLU A 25 -1.00 -1.28 18.94
CA GLU A 25 -0.95 -1.47 20.41
C GLU A 25 -2.28 -2.03 20.92
N SER A 26 -3.40 -1.63 20.34
CA SER A 26 -4.72 -2.07 20.75
C SER A 26 -4.96 -3.57 20.59
N ILE A 27 -4.21 -4.22 19.71
CA ILE A 27 -4.33 -5.68 19.48
C ILE A 27 -3.25 -6.48 20.22
N ARG A 28 -2.44 -5.80 21.03
CA ARG A 28 -1.42 -6.49 21.83
C ARG A 28 -2.09 -7.51 22.75
N GLY A 29 -1.64 -8.75 22.69
CA GLY A 29 -2.24 -9.86 23.45
C GLY A 29 -3.34 -10.60 22.71
N ASP A 30 -3.81 -10.09 21.56
CA ASP A 30 -4.80 -10.78 20.73
C ASP A 30 -4.06 -11.50 19.60
N GLU A 31 -3.59 -12.71 19.89
CA GLU A 31 -2.77 -13.48 18.96
C GLU A 31 -3.48 -13.79 17.65
N LYS A 32 -4.79 -14.04 17.70
CA LYS A 32 -5.56 -14.32 16.48
C LYS A 32 -5.61 -13.12 15.54
N GLU A 33 -5.80 -11.93 16.11
CA GLU A 33 -5.84 -10.71 15.32
C GLU A 33 -4.46 -10.39 14.75
N ILE A 34 -3.39 -10.57 15.55
CA ILE A 34 -2.02 -10.38 15.09
C ILE A 34 -1.70 -11.35 13.96
N GLU A 35 -2.04 -12.62 14.11
CA GLU A 35 -1.84 -13.62 13.06
C GLU A 35 -2.57 -13.23 11.77
N SER A 36 -3.83 -12.81 11.89
CA SER A 36 -4.64 -12.41 10.74
C SER A 36 -3.99 -11.27 9.96
N ARG A 37 -3.34 -10.33 10.66
CA ARG A 37 -2.74 -9.16 10.02
C ARG A 37 -1.33 -9.39 9.49
N PHE A 38 -0.61 -10.38 9.99
CA PHE A 38 0.81 -10.53 9.71
C PHE A 38 1.25 -11.92 9.24
N TYR A 39 0.32 -12.87 9.08
CA TYR A 39 0.74 -14.23 8.71
C TYR A 39 1.31 -14.32 7.29
N ASP A 40 0.91 -13.42 6.39
CA ASP A 40 1.37 -13.40 5.02
C ASP A 40 1.17 -12.01 4.43
N GLN A 41 1.77 -11.78 3.26
CA GLN A 41 1.56 -10.54 2.51
C GLN A 41 0.23 -10.57 1.78
N LEU A 42 -0.34 -9.37 1.60
CA LEU A 42 -1.53 -9.20 0.80
C LEU A 42 -1.20 -9.54 -0.66
N ALA A 43 -1.94 -10.46 -1.26
CA ALA A 43 -1.64 -10.96 -2.59
C ALA A 43 -2.46 -10.24 -3.66
N PHE A 44 -1.86 -10.10 -4.85
CA PHE A 44 -2.59 -9.63 -6.02
C PHE A 44 -3.48 -10.76 -6.55
N GLY A 45 -4.78 -10.47 -6.67
CA GLY A 45 -5.70 -11.36 -7.36
C GLY A 45 -5.86 -10.96 -8.83
N THR A 46 -6.77 -11.62 -9.54
CA THR A 46 -7.05 -11.31 -10.95
C THR A 46 -7.61 -9.89 -11.14
N ALA A 47 -8.25 -9.33 -10.13
CA ALA A 47 -8.82 -7.99 -10.16
C ALA A 47 -7.95 -6.96 -9.42
N GLY A 48 -6.70 -7.29 -9.09
CA GLY A 48 -5.76 -6.41 -8.42
C GLY A 48 -5.58 -6.70 -6.94
N LEU A 49 -5.00 -5.74 -6.23
CA LEU A 49 -4.74 -5.86 -4.80
C LEU A 49 -5.99 -5.51 -4.00
N ARG A 50 -6.46 -6.43 -3.17
CA ARG A 50 -7.70 -6.28 -2.40
C ARG A 50 -7.50 -6.80 -0.99
N GLY A 51 -8.14 -6.16 -0.02
CA GLY A 51 -8.06 -6.60 1.36
C GLY A 51 -8.84 -5.70 2.30
N THR A 52 -8.90 -6.12 3.56
CA THR A 52 -9.55 -5.36 4.62
C THR A 52 -8.69 -4.16 5.00
N MET A 53 -9.33 -3.02 5.26
CA MET A 53 -8.64 -1.82 5.73
C MET A 53 -8.07 -2.04 7.14
N GLY A 54 -6.86 -1.56 7.37
CA GLY A 54 -6.23 -1.64 8.68
C GLY A 54 -4.71 -1.65 8.58
N VAL A 55 -4.04 -1.56 9.74
CA VAL A 55 -2.58 -1.61 9.82
C VAL A 55 -2.13 -3.07 9.83
N GLY A 56 -1.12 -3.40 9.03
CA GLY A 56 -0.55 -4.73 8.98
C GLY A 56 -0.22 -5.19 7.57
N LEU A 57 0.59 -6.22 7.48
CA LEU A 57 1.10 -6.75 6.22
C LEU A 57 -0.03 -7.32 5.34
N ASN A 58 -1.04 -7.94 5.94
CA ASN A 58 -2.17 -8.53 5.23
C ASN A 58 -3.42 -7.65 5.32
N ARG A 59 -3.21 -6.33 5.22
CA ARG A 59 -4.28 -5.33 5.26
C ARG A 59 -4.02 -4.26 4.21
N MET A 60 -5.07 -3.54 3.81
CA MET A 60 -4.93 -2.38 2.94
C MET A 60 -4.60 -1.14 3.78
N ASN A 61 -3.45 -0.54 3.50
CA ASN A 61 -2.98 0.67 4.16
C ASN A 61 -1.94 1.35 3.26
N ILE A 62 -1.50 2.55 3.64
CA ILE A 62 -0.55 3.30 2.80
C ILE A 62 0.79 2.57 2.64
N HIS A 63 1.21 1.82 3.65
CA HIS A 63 2.51 1.11 3.59
C HIS A 63 2.47 -0.03 2.57
N VAL A 64 1.38 -0.80 2.55
CA VAL A 64 1.18 -1.87 1.58
C VAL A 64 1.01 -1.28 0.18
N ILE A 65 0.28 -0.18 0.04
CA ILE A 65 0.11 0.52 -1.25
C ILE A 65 1.46 1.03 -1.76
N ARG A 66 2.27 1.63 -0.90
CA ARG A 66 3.62 2.09 -1.27
C ARG A 66 4.49 0.95 -1.76
N HIS A 67 4.47 -0.17 -1.05
CA HIS A 67 5.26 -1.35 -1.41
C HIS A 67 4.82 -1.91 -2.77
N ALA A 68 3.52 -2.11 -2.97
CA ALA A 68 2.98 -2.63 -4.22
C ALA A 68 3.25 -1.67 -5.39
N THR A 69 3.12 -0.37 -5.16
CA THR A 69 3.38 0.64 -6.18
C THR A 69 4.85 0.68 -6.57
N GLN A 70 5.75 0.54 -5.59
CA GLN A 70 7.19 0.49 -5.86
C GLN A 70 7.54 -0.71 -6.74
N ALA A 71 6.94 -1.86 -6.48
CA ALA A 71 7.13 -3.06 -7.31
C ALA A 71 6.66 -2.81 -8.75
N PHE A 72 5.50 -2.16 -8.91
CA PHE A 72 4.98 -1.80 -10.22
C PHE A 72 5.89 -0.79 -10.94
N ALA A 73 6.39 0.20 -10.19
CA ALA A 73 7.34 1.19 -10.73
C ALA A 73 8.59 0.51 -11.27
N GLN A 74 9.11 -0.49 -10.56
CA GLN A 74 10.28 -1.23 -11.01
C GLN A 74 10.04 -1.99 -12.32
N VAL A 75 8.84 -2.56 -12.49
CA VAL A 75 8.47 -3.20 -13.75
C VAL A 75 8.51 -2.19 -14.90
N ILE A 76 7.99 -0.99 -14.67
CA ILE A 76 8.01 0.08 -15.70
C ILE A 76 9.45 0.48 -16.03
N LEU A 77 10.30 0.63 -15.02
CA LEU A 77 11.70 0.99 -15.23
C LEU A 77 12.44 -0.08 -16.04
N GLU A 78 12.14 -1.36 -15.80
CA GLU A 78 12.74 -2.49 -16.51
C GLU A 78 12.28 -2.55 -17.98
N GLU A 79 11.08 -2.04 -18.30
CA GLU A 79 10.57 -2.00 -19.65
C GLU A 79 11.32 -0.99 -20.53
N GLY A 80 12.02 -0.03 -19.90
CA GLY A 80 12.90 0.89 -20.60
C GLY A 80 12.40 2.32 -20.66
N PRO A 81 13.20 3.23 -21.26
CA PRO A 81 12.90 4.67 -21.26
C PRO A 81 11.57 5.04 -21.91
N GLU A 82 11.13 4.32 -22.93
CA GLU A 82 9.86 4.60 -23.60
C GLU A 82 8.67 4.39 -22.66
N ALA A 83 8.70 3.32 -21.86
CA ALA A 83 7.65 3.04 -20.91
C ALA A 83 7.63 4.10 -19.80
N VAL A 84 8.81 4.51 -19.33
CA VAL A 84 8.92 5.58 -18.32
C VAL A 84 8.36 6.88 -18.86
N GLU A 85 8.70 7.23 -20.09
CA GLU A 85 8.25 8.49 -20.72
C GLU A 85 6.74 8.54 -20.88
N ARG A 86 6.10 7.40 -21.21
CA ARG A 86 4.64 7.34 -21.31
C ARG A 86 3.97 7.60 -19.97
N GLY A 87 4.63 7.23 -18.85
CA GLY A 87 4.13 7.48 -17.53
C GLY A 87 2.93 6.61 -17.14
N VAL A 88 2.24 7.03 -16.09
CA VAL A 88 1.03 6.33 -15.62
C VAL A 88 -0.08 7.33 -15.37
N ALA A 89 -1.31 6.87 -15.54
CA ALA A 89 -2.51 7.63 -15.17
C ALA A 89 -3.14 6.94 -13.96
N ILE A 90 -3.48 7.73 -12.95
CA ILE A 90 -4.09 7.22 -11.72
C ILE A 90 -5.42 7.92 -11.52
N CYS A 91 -6.47 7.14 -11.28
CA CYS A 91 -7.77 7.67 -10.93
C CYS A 91 -8.26 7.01 -9.65
N PHE A 92 -9.27 7.60 -9.03
CA PHE A 92 -9.84 7.08 -7.80
C PHE A 92 -11.37 7.16 -7.87
N ASP A 93 -12.03 6.34 -7.06
CA ASP A 93 -13.49 6.30 -6.97
C ASP A 93 -13.96 6.78 -5.59
N CYS A 94 -15.23 6.55 -5.27
CA CYS A 94 -15.81 7.05 -4.03
C CYS A 94 -15.59 6.13 -2.81
N ARG A 95 -14.84 5.04 -2.96
CA ARG A 95 -14.56 4.14 -1.82
C ARG A 95 -13.66 4.83 -0.79
N ASN A 96 -13.78 4.37 0.45
CA ASN A 96 -12.99 4.91 1.56
C ASN A 96 -11.50 4.87 1.28
N ASN A 97 -10.82 6.00 1.46
CA ASN A 97 -9.37 6.15 1.29
C ASN A 97 -8.87 5.92 -0.14
N SER A 98 -9.75 5.80 -1.14
CA SER A 98 -9.33 5.63 -2.53
C SER A 98 -8.48 6.83 -3.00
N ASP A 99 -8.89 8.05 -2.63
CA ASP A 99 -8.15 9.26 -2.95
C ASP A 99 -6.77 9.29 -2.27
N LEU A 100 -6.71 8.87 -0.99
CA LEU A 100 -5.46 8.81 -0.26
C LEU A 100 -4.50 7.80 -0.91
N PHE A 101 -4.98 6.61 -1.23
CA PHE A 101 -4.17 5.58 -1.85
C PHE A 101 -3.68 6.00 -3.24
N ALA A 102 -4.54 6.68 -4.01
CA ALA A 102 -4.16 7.20 -5.32
C ALA A 102 -3.01 8.22 -5.21
N ARG A 103 -3.07 9.11 -4.24
CA ARG A 103 -2.02 10.11 -3.99
C ARG A 103 -0.72 9.45 -3.54
N GLU A 104 -0.80 8.45 -2.66
CA GLU A 104 0.39 7.72 -2.22
C GLU A 104 1.05 6.99 -3.39
N ALA A 105 0.26 6.34 -4.26
CA ALA A 105 0.77 5.69 -5.45
C ALA A 105 1.43 6.70 -6.40
N ALA A 106 0.82 7.87 -6.58
CA ALA A 106 1.37 8.93 -7.42
C ALA A 106 2.73 9.41 -6.89
N CYS A 107 2.84 9.57 -5.57
CA CYS A 107 4.10 9.99 -4.94
C CYS A 107 5.21 8.96 -5.15
N VAL A 108 4.90 7.68 -5.04
CA VAL A 108 5.88 6.61 -5.26
C VAL A 108 6.36 6.62 -6.72
N MET A 109 5.44 6.74 -7.67
CA MET A 109 5.80 6.80 -9.09
C MET A 109 6.67 8.01 -9.40
N ALA A 110 6.28 9.19 -8.91
CA ALA A 110 7.06 10.41 -9.09
C ALA A 110 8.45 10.30 -8.48
N GLY A 111 8.57 9.67 -7.32
CA GLY A 111 9.85 9.42 -6.66
C GLY A 111 10.78 8.51 -7.46
N ASN A 112 10.24 7.70 -8.38
CA ASN A 112 11.00 6.85 -9.29
C ASN A 112 11.25 7.51 -10.65
N GLY A 113 10.88 8.79 -10.79
CA GLY A 113 11.07 9.51 -12.04
C GLY A 113 10.06 9.16 -13.13
N ILE A 114 8.95 8.54 -12.78
CA ILE A 114 7.90 8.16 -13.73
C ILE A 114 6.83 9.25 -13.72
N PRO A 115 6.53 9.87 -14.88
CA PRO A 115 5.48 10.89 -14.95
C PRO A 115 4.12 10.33 -14.55
N VAL A 116 3.36 11.09 -13.77
CA VAL A 116 2.06 10.66 -13.27
C VAL A 116 1.00 11.69 -13.65
N ARG A 117 -0.14 11.19 -14.10
CA ARG A 117 -1.34 12.00 -14.29
C ARG A 117 -2.38 11.51 -13.28
N LEU A 118 -2.64 12.33 -12.26
CA LEU A 118 -3.61 12.00 -11.22
C LEU A 118 -4.89 12.77 -11.50
N PHE A 119 -6.00 12.04 -11.59
CA PHE A 119 -7.31 12.66 -11.80
C PHE A 119 -7.70 13.44 -10.53
N GLU A 120 -8.18 14.68 -10.71
CA GLU A 120 -8.56 15.55 -9.60
C GLU A 120 -9.96 15.28 -9.07
N ALA A 121 -10.78 14.56 -9.83
CA ALA A 121 -12.15 14.26 -9.46
C ALA A 121 -12.40 12.76 -9.49
N LEU A 122 -13.44 12.32 -8.78
CA LEU A 122 -13.84 10.92 -8.74
C LEU A 122 -14.16 10.40 -10.15
N ARG A 123 -13.73 9.17 -10.40
CA ARG A 123 -14.01 8.46 -11.66
C ARG A 123 -14.54 7.06 -11.32
N PRO A 124 -15.50 6.55 -12.08
CA PRO A 124 -15.91 5.15 -11.91
C PRO A 124 -14.79 4.22 -12.37
N THR A 125 -14.78 3.04 -11.73
CA THR A 125 -13.82 2.00 -12.06
C THR A 125 -14.00 1.47 -13.47
#